data_f049513f9056bdf9912a401f59e8317d
#
_entry.id   f049513f9056bdf9912a401f59e8317d
#
_cell.length_a   1.000
_cell.length_b   1.000
_cell.length_c   1.000
_cell.angle_alpha   90.00
_cell.angle_beta   90.00
_cell.angle_gamma   90.00
#
_symmetry.space_group_name_H-M   'P 1'
#
loop_
_entity.id
_entity.type
_entity.pdbx_description
1 polymer ?
#
loop_
_entity_poly.entity_id
_entity_poly.type
_entity_poly.pdbx_seq_one_letter_code
_entity_poly.pdbx_strand_id
1 'polypeptide(L)'
;MSIIDENDDKFESVLSIENKCTRLNLNENIYGTFAEIGAGQETVRHFFRARNPKGTIAKTLSAYDKDFSDAIYGLDPQHRYVTEHRLKSMMEYETGLIEKRISRKKHPNKLFFSYANTVATIDWAKKYKGHGWLGVRFQKVPKQEYSEIVLHVQFHENNASQQQISLGPSLAEEDPVTA
;
A
#
# COMPACT_ATOMS: atom_id res chain seq x y z
N MET A 1 -37.40 2.57 -40.12
CA MET A 1 -37.76 2.25 -38.75
C MET A 1 -36.57 1.49 -38.17
N SER A 2 -35.64 2.25 -37.61
CA SER A 2 -34.34 1.78 -37.14
C SER A 2 -34.47 1.33 -35.68
N ILE A 3 -34.11 0.11 -35.44
CA ILE A 3 -33.96 -0.43 -34.08
C ILE A 3 -32.52 -0.10 -33.69
N ILE A 4 -32.40 0.82 -32.75
CA ILE A 4 -31.15 1.14 -32.07
C ILE A 4 -30.95 0.04 -31.03
N ASP A 5 -29.93 -0.75 -31.21
CA ASP A 5 -29.49 -1.74 -30.26
C ASP A 5 -28.47 -1.03 -29.32
N GLU A 6 -28.99 -0.45 -28.25
CA GLU A 6 -28.20 0.09 -27.14
C GLU A 6 -27.97 -1.00 -26.11
N ASN A 7 -26.94 -1.80 -26.29
CA ASN A 7 -26.37 -2.62 -25.25
C ASN A 7 -24.85 -2.61 -25.39
N ASP A 8 -24.29 -1.44 -25.17
CA ASP A 8 -22.85 -1.28 -24.94
C ASP A 8 -22.59 -1.35 -23.41
N ASP A 9 -22.89 -2.51 -22.83
CA ASP A 9 -22.41 -2.86 -21.49
C ASP A 9 -20.89 -3.04 -21.60
N LYS A 10 -20.16 -1.91 -21.51
CA LYS A 10 -18.74 -1.92 -21.22
C LYS A 10 -18.54 -2.52 -19.85
N PHE A 11 -18.39 -3.84 -19.81
CA PHE A 11 -17.65 -4.49 -18.75
C PHE A 11 -16.25 -3.86 -18.75
N GLU A 12 -16.01 -2.89 -17.88
CA GLU A 12 -14.64 -2.47 -17.59
C GLU A 12 -13.90 -3.73 -17.13
N SER A 13 -13.06 -4.26 -18.00
CA SER A 13 -12.26 -5.43 -17.65
C SER A 13 -11.39 -5.06 -16.48
N VAL A 14 -11.60 -5.73 -15.34
CA VAL A 14 -10.78 -5.53 -14.14
C VAL A 14 -9.32 -5.71 -14.52
N LEU A 15 -8.54 -4.64 -14.42
CA LEU A 15 -7.13 -4.67 -14.75
C LEU A 15 -6.39 -5.68 -13.87
N SER A 16 -5.49 -6.46 -14.45
CA SER A 16 -4.61 -7.31 -13.66
C SER A 16 -3.71 -6.48 -12.72
N ILE A 17 -3.26 -7.08 -11.62
CA ILE A 17 -2.34 -6.45 -10.67
C ILE A 17 -1.13 -5.85 -11.39
N GLU A 18 -0.53 -6.60 -12.32
CA GLU A 18 0.62 -6.15 -13.09
C GLU A 18 0.28 -4.90 -13.92
N ASN A 19 -0.88 -4.87 -14.55
CA ASN A 19 -1.33 -3.72 -15.35
C ASN A 19 -1.59 -2.50 -14.47
N LYS A 20 -2.20 -2.67 -13.29
CA LYS A 20 -2.40 -1.59 -12.31
C LYS A 20 -1.06 -1.02 -11.83
N CYS A 21 -0.12 -1.88 -11.41
CA CYS A 21 1.21 -1.46 -11.00
C CYS A 21 1.98 -0.77 -12.15
N THR A 22 1.87 -1.29 -13.37
CA THR A 22 2.50 -0.68 -14.56
C THR A 22 1.93 0.71 -14.82
N ARG A 23 0.61 0.88 -14.74
CA ARG A 23 -0.04 2.19 -14.91
C ARG A 23 0.45 3.21 -13.90
N LEU A 24 0.57 2.83 -12.63
CA LEU A 24 1.13 3.69 -11.58
C LEU A 24 2.61 4.00 -11.83
N ASN A 25 3.41 3.00 -12.17
CA ASN A 25 4.84 3.16 -12.45
C ASN A 25 5.15 4.04 -13.68
N LEU A 26 4.24 4.08 -14.65
CA LEU A 26 4.38 4.95 -15.83
C LEU A 26 3.93 6.39 -15.57
N ASN A 27 3.27 6.65 -14.45
CA ASN A 27 2.92 8.02 -14.08
C ASN A 27 4.11 8.72 -13.43
N GLU A 28 4.80 9.55 -14.19
CA GLU A 28 6.01 10.26 -13.75
C GLU A 28 5.78 11.20 -12.56
N ASN A 29 4.53 11.52 -12.24
CA ASN A 29 4.22 12.40 -11.11
C ASN A 29 4.09 11.64 -9.79
N ILE A 30 3.82 10.34 -9.79
CA ILE A 30 3.66 9.54 -8.57
C ILE A 30 5.03 9.11 -8.02
N TYR A 31 5.28 9.39 -6.75
CA TYR A 31 6.55 9.07 -6.11
C TYR A 31 6.39 8.84 -4.61
N GLY A 32 6.81 7.71 -4.11
CA GLY A 32 6.58 7.40 -2.71
C GLY A 32 7.36 6.25 -2.12
N THR A 33 6.98 5.90 -0.91
CA THR A 33 7.63 4.90 -0.07
C THR A 33 6.70 3.75 0.26
N PHE A 34 7.28 2.58 0.47
CA PHE A 34 6.61 1.39 0.96
C PHE A 34 7.25 0.94 2.26
N ALA A 35 6.45 0.75 3.31
CA ALA A 35 6.87 0.23 4.60
C ALA A 35 6.00 -0.98 4.97
N GLU A 36 6.60 -2.16 5.02
CA GLU A 36 5.90 -3.42 5.22
C GLU A 36 6.40 -4.10 6.49
N ILE A 37 5.53 -4.30 7.47
CA ILE A 37 5.86 -4.92 8.76
C ILE A 37 5.23 -6.31 8.87
N GLY A 38 6.03 -7.25 9.32
CA GLY A 38 5.61 -8.62 9.57
C GLY A 38 5.44 -9.42 8.28
N ALA A 39 4.30 -10.08 8.11
CA ALA A 39 4.06 -10.99 7.00
C ALA A 39 3.63 -10.31 5.68
N GLY A 40 3.35 -9.01 5.70
CA GLY A 40 2.81 -8.27 4.55
C GLY A 40 3.85 -7.77 3.56
N GLN A 41 4.74 -8.60 3.04
CA GLN A 41 5.90 -8.17 2.23
C GLN A 41 5.74 -8.41 0.72
N GLU A 42 4.52 -8.51 0.22
CA GLU A 42 4.28 -8.82 -1.18
C GLU A 42 3.88 -7.60 -2.03
N THR A 43 3.36 -6.53 -1.43
CA THR A 43 2.81 -5.41 -2.21
C THR A 43 3.87 -4.74 -3.07
N VAL A 44 4.99 -4.34 -2.51
CA VAL A 44 6.05 -3.68 -3.27
C VAL A 44 6.67 -4.59 -4.33
N ARG A 45 6.65 -5.91 -4.14
CA ARG A 45 7.15 -6.87 -5.14
C ARG A 45 6.38 -6.82 -6.44
N HIS A 46 5.06 -6.58 -6.40
CA HIS A 46 4.26 -6.40 -7.60
C HIS A 46 4.69 -5.16 -8.38
N PHE A 47 5.01 -4.06 -7.70
CA PHE A 47 5.56 -2.86 -8.34
C PHE A 47 6.94 -3.11 -8.96
N PHE A 48 7.83 -3.85 -8.30
CA PHE A 48 9.14 -4.20 -8.86
C PHE A 48 9.07 -5.13 -10.09
N ARG A 49 8.08 -6.02 -10.14
CA ARG A 49 7.85 -6.91 -11.29
C ARG A 49 7.21 -6.20 -12.47
N ALA A 50 6.47 -5.12 -12.21
CA ALA A 50 5.85 -4.31 -13.24
C ALA A 50 6.90 -3.41 -13.96
N ARG A 51 6.49 -2.81 -15.07
CA ARG A 51 7.40 -1.92 -15.83
C ARG A 51 7.72 -0.65 -15.05
N ASN A 52 8.95 -0.15 -15.22
CA ASN A 52 9.42 1.17 -14.80
C ASN A 52 9.25 1.53 -13.30
N PRO A 53 9.60 0.67 -12.34
CA PRO A 53 9.44 0.96 -10.92
C PRO A 53 10.29 2.14 -10.43
N LYS A 54 11.38 2.45 -11.11
CA LYS A 54 12.34 3.50 -10.74
C LYS A 54 11.72 4.88 -10.62
N GLY A 55 10.69 5.17 -11.40
CA GLY A 55 10.03 6.48 -11.38
C GLY A 55 9.09 6.67 -10.19
N THR A 56 8.60 5.58 -9.59
CA THR A 56 7.54 5.56 -8.57
C THR A 56 8.09 5.30 -7.17
N ILE A 57 9.03 4.36 -7.03
CA ILE A 57 9.51 3.87 -5.74
C ILE A 57 10.72 4.68 -5.28
N ALA A 58 10.54 5.49 -4.24
CA ALA A 58 11.63 6.21 -3.60
C ALA A 58 12.42 5.32 -2.64
N LYS A 59 11.71 4.53 -1.84
CA LYS A 59 12.26 3.68 -0.80
C LYS A 59 11.30 2.55 -0.48
N THR A 60 11.86 1.41 -0.13
CA THR A 60 11.13 0.33 0.53
C THR A 60 11.79 0.00 1.86
N LEU A 61 11.00 -0.40 2.84
CA LEU A 61 11.44 -0.89 4.12
C LEU A 61 10.62 -2.11 4.50
N SER A 62 11.30 -3.19 4.89
CA SER A 62 10.69 -4.34 5.54
C SER A 62 11.24 -4.45 6.95
N ALA A 63 10.38 -4.43 7.96
CA ALA A 63 10.73 -4.73 9.35
C ALA A 63 9.91 -5.91 9.82
N TYR A 64 10.54 -6.90 10.41
CA TYR A 64 9.88 -8.11 10.87
C TYR A 64 9.84 -8.20 12.39
N ASP A 65 10.88 -7.73 13.03
CA ASP A 65 11.03 -7.73 14.48
C ASP A 65 10.25 -6.59 15.15
N LYS A 66 9.59 -6.90 16.27
CA LYS A 66 8.77 -5.92 16.99
C LYS A 66 9.60 -4.79 17.58
N ASP A 67 10.71 -5.12 18.22
CA ASP A 67 11.54 -4.12 18.90
C ASP A 67 12.20 -3.18 17.89
N PHE A 68 12.60 -3.73 16.75
CA PHE A 68 13.11 -2.93 15.63
C PHE A 68 12.04 -2.00 15.04
N SER A 69 10.81 -2.49 14.92
CA SER A 69 9.67 -1.67 14.45
C SER A 69 9.34 -0.55 15.45
N ASP A 70 9.38 -0.84 16.75
CA ASP A 70 9.18 0.14 17.81
C ASP A 70 10.29 1.20 17.81
N ALA A 71 11.53 0.82 17.52
CA ALA A 71 12.65 1.76 17.41
C ALA A 71 12.50 2.75 16.26
N ILE A 72 11.85 2.36 15.17
CA ILE A 72 11.61 3.23 14.00
C ILE A 72 10.36 4.10 14.19
N TYR A 73 9.24 3.48 14.58
CA TYR A 73 7.92 4.10 14.54
C TYR A 73 7.33 4.46 15.90
N GLY A 74 8.09 4.23 16.97
CA GLY A 74 7.64 4.45 18.34
C GLY A 74 6.87 3.26 18.94
N LEU A 75 6.64 3.32 20.23
CA LEU A 75 5.86 2.30 20.94
C LEU A 75 4.37 2.43 20.61
N ASP A 76 3.73 1.30 20.34
CA ASP A 76 2.28 1.24 20.23
C ASP A 76 1.67 1.23 21.65
N PRO A 77 0.61 2.04 21.92
CA PRO A 77 -0.03 2.11 23.24
C PRO A 77 -0.57 0.76 23.75
N GLN A 78 -0.90 -0.14 22.84
CA GLN A 78 -1.38 -1.49 23.18
C GLN A 78 -0.25 -2.53 23.26
N HIS A 79 1.01 -2.12 23.10
CA HIS A 79 2.17 -2.99 22.98
C HIS A 79 2.06 -4.06 21.89
N ARG A 80 1.31 -3.74 20.82
CA ARG A 80 1.13 -4.58 19.64
C ARG A 80 1.68 -3.87 18.42
N TYR A 81 2.03 -4.62 17.37
CA TYR A 81 2.50 -4.02 16.13
C TYR A 81 1.54 -4.18 14.95
N VAL A 82 0.48 -5.00 15.10
CA VAL A 82 -0.60 -5.11 14.10
C VAL A 82 -1.81 -4.33 14.62
N THR A 83 -1.75 -3.00 14.51
CA THR A 83 -2.79 -2.08 14.95
C THR A 83 -2.96 -0.93 13.96
N GLU A 84 -4.14 -0.30 13.98
CA GLU A 84 -4.39 0.93 13.20
C GLU A 84 -3.43 2.05 13.61
N HIS A 85 -3.17 2.18 14.92
CA HIS A 85 -2.24 3.18 15.44
C HIS A 85 -0.83 2.99 14.84
N ARG A 86 -0.32 1.75 14.85
CA ARG A 86 0.97 1.42 14.23
C ARG A 86 0.98 1.79 12.75
N LEU A 87 -0.05 1.43 11.99
CA LEU A 87 -0.17 1.76 10.59
C LEU A 87 -0.09 3.27 10.35
N LYS A 88 -0.87 4.06 11.09
CA LYS A 88 -0.87 5.53 10.97
C LYS A 88 0.49 6.14 11.31
N SER A 89 1.14 5.68 12.38
CA SER A 89 2.50 6.11 12.74
C SER A 89 3.51 5.81 11.62
N MET A 90 3.39 4.66 10.97
CA MET A 90 4.24 4.31 9.83
C MET A 90 4.03 5.26 8.65
N MET A 91 2.78 5.49 8.24
CA MET A 91 2.47 6.36 7.11
C MET A 91 2.92 7.80 7.37
N GLU A 92 2.71 8.30 8.58
CA GLU A 92 3.14 9.66 8.98
C GLU A 92 4.66 9.79 8.97
N TYR A 93 5.37 8.84 9.58
CA TYR A 93 6.83 8.82 9.59
C TYR A 93 7.40 8.78 8.17
N GLU A 94 6.92 7.90 7.33
CA GLU A 94 7.38 7.74 5.95
C GLU A 94 7.08 8.98 5.10
N THR A 95 5.91 9.59 5.27
CA THR A 95 5.56 10.86 4.63
C THR A 95 6.50 11.98 5.08
N GLY A 96 6.76 12.10 6.39
CA GLY A 96 7.69 13.08 6.92
C GLY A 96 9.12 12.87 6.41
N LEU A 97 9.53 11.63 6.22
CA LEU A 97 10.85 11.29 5.71
C LEU A 97 11.01 11.69 4.23
N ILE A 98 10.04 11.39 3.37
CA ILE A 98 10.10 11.74 1.95
C ILE A 98 10.08 13.27 1.78
N GLU A 99 9.25 13.99 2.53
CA GLU A 99 9.19 15.47 2.49
C GLU A 99 10.53 16.11 2.90
N LYS A 100 11.22 15.54 3.89
CA LYS A 100 12.53 16.04 4.33
C LYS A 100 13.66 15.73 3.35
N ARG A 101 13.58 14.61 2.64
CA ARG A 101 14.68 14.10 1.80
C ARG A 101 14.57 14.55 0.34
N ILE A 102 13.37 14.74 -0.17
CA ILE A 102 13.14 15.04 -1.58
C ILE A 102 12.81 16.53 -1.75
N SER A 103 13.66 17.21 -2.50
CA SER A 103 13.51 18.64 -2.74
C SER A 103 12.29 18.94 -3.61
N ARG A 104 11.29 19.63 -3.04
CA ARG A 104 10.13 20.14 -3.77
C ARG A 104 10.48 21.15 -4.85
N LYS A 105 11.62 21.85 -4.73
CA LYS A 105 12.11 22.77 -5.77
C LYS A 105 12.55 22.01 -7.02
N LYS A 106 13.18 20.84 -6.85
CA LYS A 106 13.61 19.99 -7.95
C LYS A 106 12.47 19.15 -8.54
N HIS A 107 11.44 18.87 -7.74
CA HIS A 107 10.32 18.01 -8.09
C HIS A 107 8.97 18.68 -7.78
N PRO A 108 8.65 19.81 -8.44
CA PRO A 108 7.49 20.63 -8.09
C PRO A 108 6.14 19.94 -8.36
N ASN A 109 6.10 19.03 -9.31
CA ASN A 109 4.88 18.34 -9.77
C ASN A 109 4.71 16.93 -9.19
N LYS A 110 5.63 16.47 -8.33
CA LYS A 110 5.52 15.13 -7.74
C LYS A 110 4.39 15.08 -6.71
N LEU A 111 3.57 14.06 -6.84
CA LEU A 111 2.56 13.62 -5.87
C LEU A 111 3.23 12.60 -4.97
N PHE A 112 3.43 12.96 -3.72
CA PHE A 112 4.04 12.03 -2.78
C PHE A 112 2.99 11.11 -2.18
N PHE A 113 3.39 9.85 -1.97
CA PHE A 113 2.61 8.89 -1.21
C PHE A 113 3.49 8.10 -0.25
N SER A 114 2.88 7.57 0.80
CA SER A 114 3.45 6.54 1.66
C SER A 114 2.43 5.41 1.79
N TYR A 115 2.83 4.24 1.34
CA TYR A 115 2.10 3.00 1.59
C TYR A 115 2.69 2.31 2.81
N ALA A 116 1.84 1.80 3.67
CA ALA A 116 2.27 0.98 4.79
C ALA A 116 1.32 -0.20 5.01
N ASN A 117 1.87 -1.27 5.55
CA ASN A 117 1.09 -2.36 6.11
C ASN A 117 1.75 -2.93 7.37
N THR A 118 0.93 -3.51 8.23
CA THR A 118 1.36 -4.29 9.36
C THR A 118 0.48 -5.53 9.46
N VAL A 119 1.08 -6.72 9.37
CA VAL A 119 0.36 -7.96 9.14
C VAL A 119 0.87 -9.08 10.03
N ALA A 120 -0.06 -9.80 10.64
CA ALA A 120 0.18 -11.08 11.29
C ALA A 120 -0.64 -12.17 10.58
N THR A 121 0.02 -13.23 10.17
CA THR A 121 -0.65 -14.43 9.67
C THR A 121 -1.15 -15.31 10.81
N ILE A 122 -1.91 -16.34 10.47
CA ILE A 122 -2.34 -17.35 11.42
C ILE A 122 -1.13 -17.97 12.13
N ASP A 123 -1.21 -18.13 13.44
CA ASP A 123 -0.16 -18.78 14.21
C ASP A 123 -0.11 -20.31 13.98
N TRP A 124 1.02 -20.92 14.33
CA TRP A 124 1.21 -22.35 14.17
C TRP A 124 0.14 -23.19 14.91
N ALA A 125 -0.28 -22.72 16.09
CA ALA A 125 -1.29 -23.39 16.90
C ALA A 125 -2.72 -23.13 16.41
N LYS A 126 -2.90 -22.29 15.35
CA LYS A 126 -4.21 -21.88 14.79
C LYS A 126 -5.18 -21.29 15.82
N LYS A 127 -4.65 -20.71 16.90
CA LYS A 127 -5.44 -20.05 17.96
C LYS A 127 -5.93 -18.66 17.56
N TYR A 128 -5.14 -17.96 16.74
CA TYR A 128 -5.43 -16.60 16.29
C TYR A 128 -5.60 -16.57 14.78
N LYS A 129 -6.66 -15.94 14.32
CA LYS A 129 -6.84 -15.66 12.89
C LYS A 129 -5.84 -14.61 12.44
N GLY A 130 -5.27 -14.79 11.25
CA GLY A 130 -4.44 -13.77 10.64
C GLY A 130 -5.25 -12.53 10.30
N HIS A 131 -4.64 -11.37 10.48
CA HIS A 131 -5.22 -10.08 10.10
C HIS A 131 -4.13 -9.05 9.80
N GLY A 132 -4.51 -7.96 9.20
CA GLY A 132 -3.59 -6.87 8.92
C GLY A 132 -4.28 -5.52 8.84
N TRP A 133 -3.49 -4.48 9.00
CA TRP A 133 -3.85 -3.11 8.72
C TRP A 133 -3.02 -2.63 7.54
N LEU A 134 -3.68 -2.08 6.54
CA LEU A 134 -3.08 -1.57 5.32
C LEU A 134 -3.51 -0.14 5.10
N GLY A 135 -2.63 0.68 4.56
CA GLY A 135 -3.00 2.05 4.29
C GLY A 135 -2.11 2.73 3.28
N VAL A 136 -2.67 3.75 2.70
CA VAL A 136 -1.95 4.67 1.83
C VAL A 136 -2.28 6.10 2.22
N ARG A 137 -1.26 6.92 2.34
CA ARG A 137 -1.35 8.36 2.53
C ARG A 137 -0.77 9.04 1.29
N PHE A 138 -1.55 9.86 0.61
CA PHE A 138 -1.20 10.35 -0.71
C PHE A 138 -1.71 11.77 -0.97
N GLN A 139 -1.07 12.43 -1.91
CA GLN A 139 -1.47 13.76 -2.38
C GLN A 139 -2.30 13.65 -3.66
N LYS A 140 -3.41 14.38 -3.74
CA LYS A 140 -4.19 14.58 -4.98
C LYS A 140 -3.63 15.72 -5.81
N VAL A 141 -3.04 16.71 -5.16
CA VAL A 141 -2.39 17.88 -5.77
C VAL A 141 -1.01 18.06 -5.12
N PRO A 142 0.05 18.36 -5.89
CA PRO A 142 1.39 18.53 -5.34
C PRO A 142 1.43 19.60 -4.25
N LYS A 143 2.15 19.34 -3.17
CA LYS A 143 2.35 20.25 -2.03
C LYS A 143 1.10 20.55 -1.19
N GLN A 144 -0.04 19.96 -1.49
CA GLN A 144 -1.24 20.07 -0.69
C GLN A 144 -1.33 18.98 0.39
N GLU A 145 -2.39 19.06 1.18
CA GLU A 145 -2.69 18.10 2.23
C GLU A 145 -2.79 16.66 1.69
N TYR A 146 -2.53 15.73 2.59
CA TYR A 146 -2.60 14.31 2.30
C TYR A 146 -4.01 13.78 2.58
N SER A 147 -4.50 12.95 1.68
CA SER A 147 -5.63 12.06 1.92
C SER A 147 -5.13 10.72 2.44
N GLU A 148 -5.95 10.00 3.19
CA GLU A 148 -5.63 8.68 3.72
C GLU A 148 -6.73 7.67 3.42
N ILE A 149 -6.31 6.45 3.09
CA ILE A 149 -7.15 5.26 3.05
C ILE A 149 -6.57 4.28 4.05
N VAL A 150 -7.39 3.76 4.94
CA VAL A 150 -7.01 2.78 5.97
C VAL A 150 -7.97 1.61 5.89
N LEU A 151 -7.43 0.41 5.78
CA LEU A 151 -8.16 -0.85 5.66
C LEU A 151 -7.74 -1.81 6.76
N HIS A 152 -8.73 -2.46 7.39
CA HIS A 152 -8.50 -3.61 8.24
C HIS A 152 -8.94 -4.87 7.51
N VAL A 153 -8.02 -5.79 7.30
CA VAL A 153 -8.26 -7.05 6.60
C VAL A 153 -8.17 -8.24 7.54
N GLN A 154 -9.06 -9.19 7.37
CA GLN A 154 -9.04 -10.48 8.05
C GLN A 154 -8.87 -11.57 7.00
N PHE A 155 -7.97 -12.52 7.27
CA PHE A 155 -7.73 -13.62 6.36
C PHE A 155 -8.71 -14.76 6.62
N HIS A 156 -9.24 -15.32 5.54
CA HIS A 156 -10.12 -16.48 5.59
C HIS A 156 -9.39 -17.80 5.37
N GLU A 157 -8.22 -17.73 4.73
CA GLU A 157 -7.39 -18.91 4.48
C GLU A 157 -6.85 -19.49 5.79
N ASN A 158 -6.72 -20.81 5.82
CA ASN A 158 -6.22 -21.55 6.98
C ASN A 158 -4.72 -21.86 6.90
N ASN A 159 -3.98 -21.16 6.04
CA ASN A 159 -2.56 -21.37 5.79
C ASN A 159 -1.83 -20.04 5.73
N ALA A 160 -0.77 -19.90 6.52
CA ALA A 160 0.00 -18.66 6.61
C ALA A 160 0.61 -18.23 5.27
N SER A 161 1.08 -19.16 4.46
CA SER A 161 1.66 -18.83 3.14
C SER A 161 0.60 -18.31 2.17
N GLN A 162 -0.61 -18.85 2.20
CA GLN A 162 -1.72 -18.34 1.38
C GLN A 162 -2.16 -16.96 1.85
N GLN A 163 -2.20 -16.71 3.15
CA GLN A 163 -2.52 -15.39 3.71
C GLN A 163 -1.52 -14.31 3.28
N GLN A 164 -0.24 -14.63 3.19
CA GLN A 164 0.79 -13.72 2.68
C GLN A 164 0.57 -13.36 1.19
N ILE A 165 0.23 -14.36 0.39
CA ILE A 165 0.01 -14.18 -1.05
C ILE A 165 -1.25 -13.36 -1.33
N SER A 166 -2.33 -13.56 -0.57
CA SER A 166 -3.62 -12.89 -0.75
C SER A 166 -3.56 -11.38 -0.54
N LEU A 167 -2.59 -10.89 0.23
CA LEU A 167 -2.41 -9.47 0.51
C LEU A 167 -2.07 -8.63 -0.72
N GLY A 168 -1.29 -9.18 -1.63
CA GLY A 168 -0.87 -8.47 -2.84
C GLY A 168 -2.05 -8.07 -3.75
N PRO A 169 -3.00 -8.97 -4.03
CA PRO A 169 -4.20 -8.69 -4.82
C PRO A 169 -5.14 -7.66 -4.21
N SER A 170 -5.39 -7.73 -2.91
CA SER A 170 -6.41 -6.90 -2.22
C SER A 170 -6.16 -5.41 -2.35
N LEU A 171 -4.91 -4.97 -2.47
CA LEU A 171 -4.56 -3.56 -2.63
C LEU A 171 -4.63 -3.05 -4.06
N ALA A 172 -4.62 -3.95 -5.01
CA ALA A 172 -4.74 -3.59 -6.41
C ALA A 172 -6.21 -3.38 -6.84
N GLU A 173 -7.18 -3.69 -5.97
CA GLU A 173 -8.60 -3.53 -6.29
C GLU A 173 -9.12 -2.10 -6.05
N GLU A 174 -8.45 -1.30 -5.21
CA GLU A 174 -8.81 0.10 -5.03
C GLU A 174 -7.85 1.02 -5.80
N ASP A 175 -8.31 1.58 -6.89
CA ASP A 175 -7.58 2.59 -7.68
C ASP A 175 -7.71 3.95 -7.00
N PRO A 176 -6.64 4.49 -6.34
CA PRO A 176 -6.71 5.78 -5.65
C PRO A 176 -6.86 6.97 -6.60
N VAL A 177 -6.90 6.73 -7.91
CA VAL A 177 -7.03 7.79 -8.94
C VAL A 177 -8.48 8.03 -9.33
N THR A 178 -9.41 7.13 -8.99
CA THR A 178 -10.84 7.25 -9.35
C THR A 178 -11.77 7.55 -8.17
N ALA A 179 -11.22 7.72 -6.95
CA ALA A 179 -12.00 8.10 -5.77
C ALA A 179 -11.99 9.61 -5.51
#